data_525ec285634b5095e20a04780e40f957
#
_entry.id   525ec285634b5095e20a04780e40f957
#
_cell.length_a   1.000
_cell.length_b   1.000
_cell.length_c   1.000
_cell.angle_alpha   90.00
_cell.angle_beta   90.00
_cell.angle_gamma   90.00
#
_symmetry.space_group_name_H-M   'P 1'
#
loop_
_entity.id
_entity.type
_entity.pdbx_description
1 polymer ?
#
loop_
_entity_poly.entity_id
_entity_poly.type
_entity_poly.pdbx_seq_one_letter_code
_entity_poly.pdbx_strand_id
1 'polypeptide(L)'
;PSNNDQGYVLRKIIRRAIRHGRKMGISEGFTVQIARLFLGINGEYYKELIKYEKRILDELKKEEEQFQNALTAGEMEIEKDIEKVKESLEILSSDNVVSQLEKALNGVSSIISSGGCLEVFNKTLRPLMGKLRAEFKGDAAGKEIDEEALGAVREKANYLKTEGWVLRGDRAFLYYESFGFPLEMTVEMM
;
A
#
# COMPACT_ATOMS: atom_id res chain seq x y z
N PRO A 1 21.86 6.04 -13.13
CA PRO A 1 20.98 4.95 -12.66
C PRO A 1 20.27 4.26 -13.82
N SER A 2 20.07 2.95 -13.72
CA SER A 2 19.38 2.14 -14.74
C SER A 2 18.56 1.03 -14.08
N ASN A 3 17.88 0.17 -14.89
CA ASN A 3 17.14 -0.97 -14.37
C ASN A 3 17.98 -2.25 -14.23
N ASN A 4 19.22 -2.22 -14.71
CA ASN A 4 20.09 -3.41 -14.77
C ASN A 4 21.44 -3.14 -14.08
N ASP A 5 22.04 -4.21 -13.59
CA ASP A 5 23.42 -4.28 -13.09
C ASP A 5 23.79 -3.17 -12.08
N GLN A 6 24.96 -2.58 -12.27
CA GLN A 6 25.49 -1.53 -11.39
C GLN A 6 24.58 -0.29 -11.34
N GLY A 7 23.92 0.06 -12.45
CA GLY A 7 22.99 1.18 -12.51
C GLY A 7 21.75 0.96 -11.66
N TYR A 8 21.31 -0.29 -11.52
CA TYR A 8 20.21 -0.66 -10.61
C TYR A 8 20.62 -0.49 -9.14
N VAL A 9 21.83 -0.93 -8.79
CA VAL A 9 22.35 -0.74 -7.42
C VAL A 9 22.44 0.74 -7.08
N LEU A 10 22.99 1.55 -7.99
CA LEU A 10 23.06 3.01 -7.83
C LEU A 10 21.69 3.62 -7.64
N ARG A 11 20.70 3.24 -8.44
CA ARG A 11 19.31 3.69 -8.30
C ARG A 11 18.75 3.35 -6.91
N LYS A 12 18.96 2.14 -6.41
CA LYS A 12 18.52 1.74 -5.07
C LYS A 12 19.13 2.60 -3.97
N ILE A 13 20.42 2.94 -4.08
CA ILE A 13 21.11 3.79 -3.11
C ILE A 13 20.53 5.20 -3.13
N ILE A 14 20.34 5.80 -4.31
CA ILE A 14 19.75 7.13 -4.47
C ILE A 14 18.33 7.16 -3.86
N ARG A 15 17.48 6.20 -4.22
CA ARG A 15 16.11 6.12 -3.69
C ARG A 15 16.08 5.90 -2.17
N ARG A 16 17.01 5.13 -1.64
CA ARG A 16 17.16 4.98 -0.19
C ARG A 16 17.51 6.29 0.49
N ALA A 17 18.43 7.07 -0.08
CA ALA A 17 18.78 8.39 0.44
C ALA A 17 17.57 9.35 0.39
N ILE A 18 16.85 9.40 -0.74
CA ILE A 18 15.65 10.24 -0.90
C ILE A 18 14.59 9.88 0.17
N ARG A 19 14.32 8.60 0.37
CA ARG A 19 13.39 8.12 1.40
C ARG A 19 13.76 8.60 2.79
N HIS A 20 15.02 8.44 3.19
CA HIS A 20 15.47 8.89 4.49
C HIS A 20 15.45 10.41 4.62
N GLY A 21 15.82 11.15 3.57
CA GLY A 21 15.72 12.60 3.53
C GLY A 21 14.28 13.07 3.76
N ARG A 22 13.31 12.48 3.05
CA ARG A 22 11.88 12.78 3.24
C ARG A 22 11.40 12.47 4.67
N LYS A 23 11.80 11.34 5.23
CA LYS A 23 11.45 10.98 6.63
C LYS A 23 12.01 11.97 7.65
N MET A 24 13.15 12.59 7.36
CA MET A 24 13.74 13.66 8.17
C MET A 24 13.19 15.06 7.89
N GLY A 25 12.22 15.19 6.97
CA GLY A 25 11.66 16.49 6.58
C GLY A 25 12.60 17.35 5.73
N ILE A 26 13.60 16.76 5.08
CA ILE A 26 14.50 17.49 4.19
C ILE A 26 13.75 17.84 2.89
N SER A 27 13.88 19.09 2.46
CA SER A 27 13.23 19.58 1.24
C SER A 27 13.70 18.85 -0.02
N GLU A 28 12.84 18.87 -1.04
CA GLU A 28 13.14 18.29 -2.36
C GLU A 28 14.38 18.94 -3.00
N GLY A 29 15.07 18.19 -3.84
CA GLY A 29 16.28 18.66 -4.54
C GLY A 29 17.56 18.56 -3.69
N PHE A 30 17.53 17.97 -2.52
CA PHE A 30 18.70 17.85 -1.65
C PHE A 30 19.80 16.96 -2.21
N THR A 31 19.47 15.94 -3.03
CA THR A 31 20.48 15.07 -3.66
C THR A 31 21.38 15.87 -4.59
N VAL A 32 20.81 16.81 -5.33
CA VAL A 32 21.55 17.72 -6.22
C VAL A 32 22.44 18.67 -5.40
N GLN A 33 21.93 19.19 -4.27
CA GLN A 33 22.70 20.08 -3.40
C GLN A 33 23.91 19.36 -2.80
N ILE A 34 23.73 18.16 -2.27
CA ILE A 34 24.82 17.32 -1.75
C ILE A 34 25.82 16.98 -2.84
N ALA A 35 25.35 16.61 -4.04
CA ALA A 35 26.22 16.29 -5.17
C ALA A 35 27.08 17.49 -5.58
N ARG A 36 26.53 18.72 -5.60
CA ARG A 36 27.32 19.94 -5.89
C ARG A 36 28.42 20.17 -4.88
N LEU A 37 28.14 19.98 -3.58
CA LEU A 37 29.18 20.10 -2.54
C LEU A 37 30.25 19.06 -2.74
N PHE A 38 29.88 17.82 -3.02
CA PHE A 38 30.83 16.74 -3.28
C PHE A 38 31.70 17.01 -4.51
N LEU A 39 31.12 17.49 -5.60
CA LEU A 39 31.81 17.89 -6.83
C LEU A 39 32.81 19.04 -6.57
N GLY A 40 32.42 20.02 -5.78
CA GLY A 40 33.28 21.13 -5.39
C GLY A 40 34.50 20.69 -4.58
N ILE A 41 34.34 19.74 -3.67
CA ILE A 41 35.43 19.22 -2.83
C ILE A 41 36.36 18.30 -3.63
N ASN A 42 35.82 17.44 -4.48
CA ASN A 42 36.59 16.35 -5.11
C ASN A 42 36.99 16.63 -6.57
N GLY A 43 36.46 17.69 -7.19
CA GLY A 43 36.67 18.00 -8.60
C GLY A 43 38.14 18.35 -8.95
N GLU A 44 38.92 18.80 -8.01
CA GLU A 44 40.38 19.03 -8.23
C GLU A 44 41.10 17.72 -8.45
N TYR A 45 40.71 16.66 -7.75
CA TYR A 45 41.36 15.36 -7.80
C TYR A 45 40.81 14.48 -8.94
N TYR A 46 39.49 14.56 -9.20
CA TYR A 46 38.78 13.74 -10.17
C TYR A 46 38.22 14.62 -11.30
N LYS A 47 39.01 14.92 -12.31
CA LYS A 47 38.65 15.82 -13.43
C LYS A 47 37.43 15.36 -14.21
N GLU A 48 37.19 14.04 -14.24
CA GLU A 48 35.98 13.46 -14.84
C GLU A 48 34.68 13.93 -14.17
N LEU A 49 34.70 14.20 -12.88
CA LEU A 49 33.54 14.68 -12.16
C LEU A 49 33.10 16.05 -12.70
N ILE A 50 34.07 16.94 -12.92
CA ILE A 50 33.79 18.29 -13.48
C ILE A 50 33.33 18.18 -14.94
N LYS A 51 34.00 17.29 -15.73
CA LYS A 51 33.61 17.08 -17.13
C LYS A 51 32.16 16.63 -17.28
N TYR A 52 31.66 15.81 -16.35
CA TYR A 52 30.31 15.25 -16.38
C TYR A 52 29.35 15.89 -15.36
N GLU A 53 29.73 16.98 -14.69
CA GLU A 53 28.96 17.66 -13.66
C GLU A 53 27.48 17.82 -14.04
N LYS A 54 27.22 18.50 -15.17
CA LYS A 54 25.86 18.75 -15.64
C LYS A 54 25.06 17.45 -15.76
N ARG A 55 25.62 16.41 -16.36
CA ARG A 55 24.94 15.12 -16.53
C ARG A 55 24.65 14.45 -15.19
N ILE A 56 25.59 14.52 -14.24
CA ILE A 56 25.42 13.96 -12.89
C ILE A 56 24.25 14.63 -12.17
N LEU A 57 24.22 15.97 -12.18
CA LEU A 57 23.17 16.74 -11.51
C LEU A 57 21.81 16.55 -12.16
N ASP A 58 21.73 16.53 -13.50
CA ASP A 58 20.50 16.30 -14.24
C ASP A 58 19.92 14.90 -13.98
N GLU A 59 20.77 13.86 -13.95
CA GLU A 59 20.33 12.48 -13.67
C GLU A 59 19.86 12.32 -12.22
N LEU A 60 20.54 12.94 -11.24
CA LEU A 60 20.12 12.92 -9.85
C LEU A 60 18.77 13.62 -9.67
N LYS A 61 18.62 14.81 -10.25
CA LYS A 61 17.37 15.56 -10.21
C LYS A 61 16.21 14.73 -10.79
N LYS A 62 16.42 14.16 -11.96
CA LYS A 62 15.42 13.34 -12.64
C LYS A 62 15.01 12.10 -11.80
N GLU A 63 15.98 11.40 -11.22
CA GLU A 63 15.69 10.22 -10.40
C GLU A 63 14.96 10.60 -9.10
N GLU A 64 15.32 11.76 -8.49
CA GLU A 64 14.64 12.28 -7.31
C GLU A 64 13.19 12.64 -7.61
N GLU A 65 12.93 13.43 -8.66
CA GLU A 65 11.58 13.81 -9.08
C GLU A 65 10.72 12.58 -9.42
N GLN A 66 11.26 11.64 -10.19
CA GLN A 66 10.54 10.43 -10.57
C GLN A 66 10.20 9.56 -9.36
N PHE A 67 11.12 9.45 -8.42
CA PHE A 67 10.88 8.63 -7.23
C PHE A 67 9.92 9.30 -6.25
N GLN A 68 9.97 10.61 -6.10
CA GLN A 68 9.02 11.36 -5.30
C GLN A 68 7.57 11.22 -5.82
N ASN A 69 7.40 11.35 -7.14
CA ASN A 69 6.10 11.13 -7.77
C ASN A 69 5.58 9.71 -7.55
N ALA A 70 6.47 8.70 -7.65
CA ALA A 70 6.11 7.32 -7.40
C ALA A 70 5.72 7.07 -5.92
N LEU A 71 6.44 7.67 -4.96
CA LEU A 71 6.10 7.59 -3.54
C LEU A 71 4.73 8.22 -3.26
N THR A 72 4.47 9.40 -3.77
CA THR A 72 3.17 10.07 -3.60
C THR A 72 2.03 9.25 -4.20
N ALA A 73 2.22 8.68 -5.39
CA ALA A 73 1.22 7.79 -5.98
C ALA A 73 0.99 6.53 -5.15
N GLY A 74 2.05 5.94 -4.59
CA GLY A 74 1.97 4.80 -3.69
C GLY A 74 1.22 5.12 -2.39
N GLU A 75 1.51 6.27 -1.78
CA GLU A 75 0.79 6.76 -0.59
C GLU A 75 -0.72 6.89 -0.86
N MET A 76 -1.09 7.53 -1.95
CA MET A 76 -2.50 7.69 -2.34
C MET A 76 -3.21 6.35 -2.56
N GLU A 77 -2.52 5.36 -3.12
CA GLU A 77 -3.12 4.03 -3.34
C GLU A 77 -3.29 3.27 -2.02
N ILE A 78 -2.31 3.36 -1.12
CA ILE A 78 -2.41 2.78 0.23
C ILE A 78 -3.55 3.43 1.01
N GLU A 79 -3.66 4.75 0.99
CA GLU A 79 -4.73 5.49 1.65
C GLU A 79 -6.12 5.07 1.13
N LYS A 80 -6.28 4.89 -0.18
CA LYS A 80 -7.53 4.37 -0.77
C LYS A 80 -7.86 2.96 -0.28
N ASP A 81 -6.86 2.09 -0.17
CA ASP A 81 -7.07 0.73 0.33
C ASP A 81 -7.44 0.75 1.82
N ILE A 82 -6.81 1.59 2.63
CA ILE A 82 -7.15 1.80 4.04
C ILE A 82 -8.59 2.28 4.19
N GLU A 83 -8.98 3.30 3.42
CA GLU A 83 -10.33 3.85 3.46
C GLU A 83 -11.37 2.81 3.04
N LYS A 84 -11.10 2.07 1.96
CA LYS A 84 -11.97 0.98 1.50
C LYS A 84 -12.17 -0.11 2.55
N VAL A 85 -11.11 -0.43 3.31
CA VAL A 85 -11.20 -1.40 4.42
C VAL A 85 -12.05 -0.82 5.54
N LYS A 86 -11.82 0.43 5.95
CA LYS A 86 -12.60 1.11 6.99
C LYS A 86 -14.08 1.16 6.63
N GLU A 87 -14.44 1.64 5.44
CA GLU A 87 -15.82 1.66 4.96
C GLU A 87 -16.45 0.27 4.95
N SER A 88 -15.71 -0.74 4.48
CA SER A 88 -16.19 -2.12 4.42
C SER A 88 -16.43 -2.71 5.80
N LEU A 89 -15.54 -2.46 6.76
CA LEU A 89 -15.71 -2.89 8.15
C LEU A 89 -16.87 -2.15 8.84
N GLU A 90 -17.08 -0.86 8.52
CA GLU A 90 -18.22 -0.08 9.01
C GLU A 90 -19.55 -0.71 8.56
N ILE A 91 -19.66 -1.01 7.26
CA ILE A 91 -20.85 -1.68 6.69
C ILE A 91 -21.08 -3.03 7.37
N LEU A 92 -20.03 -3.86 7.51
CA LEU A 92 -20.14 -5.20 8.11
C LEU A 92 -20.49 -5.18 9.60
N SER A 93 -20.21 -4.09 10.30
CA SER A 93 -20.56 -3.90 11.72
C SER A 93 -21.94 -3.26 11.94
N SER A 94 -22.59 -2.75 10.89
CA SER A 94 -23.89 -2.08 10.98
C SER A 94 -25.08 -3.04 10.99
N ASP A 95 -26.24 -2.57 11.43
CA ASP A 95 -27.48 -3.35 11.45
C ASP A 95 -28.10 -3.52 10.06
N ASN A 96 -27.75 -2.67 9.09
CA ASN A 96 -28.29 -2.67 7.73
C ASN A 96 -27.34 -3.29 6.71
N VAL A 97 -26.74 -4.44 7.05
CA VAL A 97 -25.66 -5.08 6.29
C VAL A 97 -26.13 -5.70 4.96
N VAL A 98 -27.39 -6.17 4.91
CA VAL A 98 -27.82 -7.13 3.88
C VAL A 98 -27.65 -6.64 2.45
N SER A 99 -28.05 -5.40 2.17
CA SER A 99 -28.00 -4.84 0.80
C SER A 99 -26.57 -4.54 0.28
N GLN A 100 -25.61 -4.40 1.18
CA GLN A 100 -24.23 -4.04 0.84
C GLN A 100 -23.19 -5.10 1.24
N LEU A 101 -23.65 -6.21 1.82
CA LEU A 101 -22.80 -7.26 2.38
C LEU A 101 -21.77 -7.79 1.38
N GLU A 102 -22.19 -8.07 0.16
CA GLU A 102 -21.30 -8.60 -0.87
C GLU A 102 -20.20 -7.61 -1.25
N LYS A 103 -20.53 -6.32 -1.38
CA LYS A 103 -19.57 -5.26 -1.69
C LYS A 103 -18.54 -5.12 -0.56
N ALA A 104 -19.01 -5.09 0.69
CA ALA A 104 -18.15 -4.95 1.85
C ALA A 104 -17.23 -6.15 2.07
N LEU A 105 -17.74 -7.37 1.91
CA LEU A 105 -16.94 -8.60 2.00
C LEU A 105 -15.85 -8.66 0.91
N ASN A 106 -16.18 -8.28 -0.31
CA ASN A 106 -15.22 -8.19 -1.40
C ASN A 106 -14.16 -7.10 -1.13
N GLY A 107 -14.56 -5.97 -0.55
CA GLY A 107 -13.64 -4.91 -0.13
C GLY A 107 -12.60 -5.43 0.86
N VAL A 108 -13.04 -6.03 1.94
CA VAL A 108 -12.16 -6.61 2.98
C VAL A 108 -11.28 -7.72 2.40
N SER A 109 -11.86 -8.71 1.74
CA SER A 109 -11.12 -9.89 1.27
C SER A 109 -10.09 -9.61 0.17
N SER A 110 -10.23 -8.51 -0.55
CA SER A 110 -9.26 -8.10 -1.58
C SER A 110 -7.99 -7.46 -1.02
N ILE A 111 -8.04 -6.91 0.20
CA ILE A 111 -6.97 -6.08 0.76
C ILE A 111 -6.34 -6.72 2.00
N ILE A 112 -7.16 -7.34 2.86
CA ILE A 112 -6.69 -7.90 4.12
C ILE A 112 -6.20 -9.34 3.96
N SER A 113 -5.01 -9.61 4.50
CA SER A 113 -4.56 -10.94 4.85
C SER A 113 -4.66 -11.06 6.36
N SER A 114 -5.60 -11.82 6.83
CA SER A 114 -5.72 -12.03 8.25
C SER A 114 -4.94 -13.27 8.65
N GLY A 115 -3.67 -13.26 8.86
CA GLY A 115 -2.92 -14.39 9.44
C GLY A 115 -3.75 -15.34 10.28
N GLY A 116 -3.96 -16.23 10.81
CA GLY A 116 -4.93 -17.08 11.54
C GLY A 116 -6.41 -16.66 11.53
N CYS A 117 -6.71 -15.41 11.28
CA CYS A 117 -8.10 -14.91 11.13
C CYS A 117 -8.70 -15.15 9.73
N LEU A 118 -7.88 -15.31 8.68
CA LEU A 118 -8.39 -15.59 7.32
C LEU A 118 -8.95 -17.00 7.20
N GLU A 119 -8.44 -17.93 7.99
CA GLU A 119 -9.01 -19.27 8.03
C GLU A 119 -10.43 -19.27 8.59
N VAL A 120 -10.67 -18.50 9.65
CA VAL A 120 -12.01 -18.29 10.22
C VAL A 120 -12.87 -17.45 9.28
N PHE A 121 -12.32 -16.37 8.70
CA PHE A 121 -13.02 -15.52 7.75
C PHE A 121 -13.39 -16.29 6.47
N ASN A 122 -12.48 -17.07 5.89
CA ASN A 122 -12.78 -17.91 4.72
C ASN A 122 -13.65 -19.11 5.07
N LYS A 123 -13.48 -19.74 6.23
CA LYS A 123 -14.32 -20.88 6.68
C LYS A 123 -15.73 -20.43 7.04
N THR A 124 -15.90 -19.26 7.63
CA THR A 124 -17.21 -18.76 8.07
C THR A 124 -17.89 -17.92 7.01
N LEU A 125 -17.18 -17.02 6.33
CA LEU A 125 -17.78 -16.07 5.40
C LEU A 125 -17.94 -16.62 3.97
N ARG A 126 -17.07 -17.47 3.46
CA ARG A 126 -17.25 -18.08 2.14
C ARG A 126 -18.49 -18.96 2.02
N PRO A 127 -18.75 -19.88 2.98
CA PRO A 127 -20.01 -20.64 2.98
C PRO A 127 -21.23 -19.72 3.14
N LEU A 128 -21.12 -18.68 4.00
CA LEU A 128 -22.17 -17.68 4.20
C LEU A 128 -22.46 -16.91 2.93
N MET A 129 -21.44 -16.44 2.23
CA MET A 129 -21.60 -15.78 0.92
C MET A 129 -22.23 -16.73 -0.12
N GLY A 130 -21.88 -18.02 -0.09
CA GLY A 130 -22.48 -19.03 -0.95
C GLY A 130 -23.97 -19.21 -0.67
N LYS A 131 -24.35 -19.28 0.63
CA LYS A 131 -25.75 -19.32 1.04
C LYS A 131 -26.50 -18.05 0.70
N LEU A 132 -25.97 -16.88 1.04
CA LEU A 132 -26.55 -15.58 0.70
C LEU A 132 -26.70 -15.37 -0.80
N ARG A 133 -25.69 -15.73 -1.62
CA ARG A 133 -25.80 -15.67 -3.10
C ARG A 133 -26.86 -16.61 -3.65
N ALA A 134 -27.03 -17.79 -3.07
CA ALA A 134 -28.06 -18.73 -3.47
C ALA A 134 -29.45 -18.22 -3.11
N GLU A 135 -29.59 -17.55 -1.98
CA GLU A 135 -30.85 -16.97 -1.49
C GLU A 135 -31.21 -15.66 -2.23
N PHE A 136 -30.21 -14.84 -2.61
CA PHE A 136 -30.46 -13.60 -3.38
C PHE A 136 -30.73 -13.83 -4.87
N LYS A 137 -30.46 -15.02 -5.42
CA LYS A 137 -30.84 -15.37 -6.83
C LYS A 137 -32.29 -15.81 -7.00
N GLY A 138 -33.00 -16.05 -5.90
CA GLY A 138 -34.45 -16.28 -5.91
C GLY A 138 -35.16 -15.11 -5.28
N ASP A 139 -36.31 -14.69 -5.84
CA ASP A 139 -37.16 -13.57 -5.39
C ASP A 139 -37.00 -13.20 -3.90
N ALA A 140 -36.45 -12.03 -3.64
CA ALA A 140 -35.97 -11.61 -2.33
C ALA A 140 -37.07 -11.21 -1.32
N ALA A 141 -38.31 -11.51 -1.62
CA ALA A 141 -39.43 -11.19 -0.73
C ALA A 141 -39.77 -12.40 0.16
N GLY A 142 -39.15 -12.46 1.36
CA GLY A 142 -39.68 -13.28 2.46
C GLY A 142 -38.79 -14.43 2.98
N LYS A 143 -37.48 -14.47 2.68
CA LYS A 143 -36.61 -15.45 3.33
C LYS A 143 -35.94 -14.85 4.58
N GLU A 144 -36.09 -15.56 5.68
CA GLU A 144 -35.39 -15.28 6.95
C GLU A 144 -33.87 -15.32 6.70
N ILE A 145 -33.21 -14.21 6.93
CA ILE A 145 -31.74 -14.10 6.90
C ILE A 145 -31.24 -14.83 8.15
N ASP A 146 -30.21 -15.65 7.99
CA ASP A 146 -29.54 -16.32 9.10
C ASP A 146 -28.90 -15.28 10.04
N GLU A 147 -29.65 -14.86 11.06
CA GLU A 147 -29.25 -13.84 12.05
C GLU A 147 -28.01 -14.29 12.84
N GLU A 148 -27.82 -15.58 13.08
CA GLU A 148 -26.65 -16.12 13.75
C GLU A 148 -25.40 -15.88 12.89
N ALA A 149 -25.52 -16.10 11.59
CA ALA A 149 -24.47 -15.88 10.64
C ALA A 149 -24.13 -14.39 10.46
N LEU A 150 -25.13 -13.51 10.47
CA LEU A 150 -24.90 -12.06 10.46
C LEU A 150 -24.25 -11.60 11.76
N GLY A 151 -24.65 -12.14 12.90
CA GLY A 151 -24.04 -11.89 14.20
C GLY A 151 -22.54 -12.20 14.20
N ALA A 152 -22.16 -13.38 13.68
CA ALA A 152 -20.76 -13.76 13.55
C ALA A 152 -19.94 -12.85 12.62
N VAL A 153 -20.56 -12.34 11.55
CA VAL A 153 -19.92 -11.34 10.65
C VAL A 153 -19.67 -10.03 11.39
N ARG A 154 -20.67 -9.52 12.12
CA ARG A 154 -20.58 -8.28 12.90
C ARG A 154 -19.50 -8.39 13.99
N GLU A 155 -19.51 -9.47 14.74
CA GLU A 155 -18.49 -9.73 15.77
C GLU A 155 -17.09 -9.70 15.19
N LYS A 156 -16.89 -10.35 14.04
CA LYS A 156 -15.60 -10.38 13.38
C LYS A 156 -15.19 -9.03 12.79
N ALA A 157 -16.12 -8.29 12.20
CA ALA A 157 -15.87 -6.94 11.71
C ALA A 157 -15.45 -6.01 12.87
N ASN A 158 -16.15 -6.08 14.00
CA ASN A 158 -15.79 -5.33 15.20
C ASN A 158 -14.41 -5.72 15.75
N TYR A 159 -14.09 -7.01 15.77
CA TYR A 159 -12.76 -7.47 16.16
C TYR A 159 -11.67 -6.86 15.28
N LEU A 160 -11.84 -6.88 13.95
CA LEU A 160 -10.86 -6.28 13.03
C LEU A 160 -10.77 -4.74 13.15
N LYS A 161 -11.85 -4.07 13.58
CA LYS A 161 -11.83 -2.62 13.87
C LYS A 161 -11.02 -2.29 15.12
N THR A 162 -11.05 -3.16 16.15
CA THR A 162 -10.41 -2.92 17.46
C THR A 162 -8.99 -3.46 17.53
N GLU A 163 -8.78 -4.69 17.06
CA GLU A 163 -7.48 -5.38 17.14
C GLU A 163 -6.59 -5.12 15.92
N GLY A 164 -7.15 -4.46 14.89
CA GLY A 164 -6.47 -4.19 13.64
C GLY A 164 -6.53 -5.35 12.64
N TRP A 165 -5.94 -5.12 11.50
CA TRP A 165 -5.93 -6.05 10.38
C TRP A 165 -4.57 -6.08 9.69
N VAL A 166 -4.27 -7.16 8.99
CA VAL A 166 -2.99 -7.37 8.32
C VAL A 166 -3.19 -7.28 6.81
N LEU A 167 -2.36 -6.48 6.16
CA LEU A 167 -2.35 -6.33 4.72
C LEU A 167 -1.98 -7.65 4.02
N ARG A 168 -2.62 -7.94 2.90
CA ARG A 168 -2.24 -9.08 2.05
C ARG A 168 -0.86 -8.88 1.45
N GLY A 169 -0.07 -9.95 1.43
CA GLY A 169 1.29 -9.92 0.90
C GLY A 169 1.36 -9.56 -0.59
N ASP A 170 0.36 -9.96 -1.39
CA ASP A 170 0.26 -9.57 -2.81
C ASP A 170 -0.05 -8.07 -2.98
N ARG A 171 -0.79 -7.44 -2.07
CA ARG A 171 -1.00 -5.99 -2.06
C ARG A 171 0.25 -5.24 -1.63
N ALA A 172 0.94 -5.70 -0.59
CA ALA A 172 2.23 -5.13 -0.18
C ALA A 172 3.27 -5.24 -1.31
N PHE A 173 3.30 -6.36 -2.02
CA PHE A 173 4.17 -6.57 -3.17
C PHE A 173 3.81 -5.65 -4.34
N LEU A 174 2.53 -5.42 -4.61
CA LEU A 174 2.06 -4.47 -5.62
C LEU A 174 2.58 -3.05 -5.35
N TYR A 175 2.52 -2.58 -4.11
CA TYR A 175 3.05 -1.26 -3.74
C TYR A 175 4.57 -1.18 -3.95
N TYR A 176 5.28 -2.25 -3.59
CA TYR A 176 6.72 -2.33 -3.81
C TYR A 176 7.09 -2.35 -5.29
N GLU A 177 6.42 -3.19 -6.10
CA GLU A 177 6.75 -3.38 -7.51
C GLU A 177 6.33 -2.19 -8.37
N SER A 178 5.08 -1.71 -8.20
CA SER A 178 4.51 -0.67 -9.06
C SER A 178 4.96 0.74 -8.71
N PHE A 179 5.13 1.03 -7.41
CA PHE A 179 5.46 2.37 -6.93
C PHE A 179 6.87 2.47 -6.33
N GLY A 180 7.57 1.35 -6.20
CA GLY A 180 8.84 1.30 -5.48
C GLY A 180 8.69 1.63 -3.99
N PHE A 181 7.49 1.44 -3.44
CA PHE A 181 7.14 1.79 -2.07
C PHE A 181 7.69 0.71 -1.12
N PRO A 182 8.64 1.03 -0.26
CA PRO A 182 9.28 0.02 0.60
C PRO A 182 8.31 -0.57 1.62
N LEU A 183 8.50 -1.84 1.95
CA LEU A 183 7.65 -2.55 2.90
C LEU A 183 7.57 -1.85 4.26
N GLU A 184 8.69 -1.29 4.73
CA GLU A 184 8.76 -0.57 6.00
C GLU A 184 7.82 0.65 6.02
N MET A 185 7.73 1.38 4.90
CA MET A 185 6.81 2.51 4.77
C MET A 185 5.35 2.05 4.70
N THR A 186 5.09 0.92 4.03
CA THR A 186 3.76 0.32 4.02
C THR A 186 3.30 -0.03 5.44
N VAL A 187 4.17 -0.62 6.24
CA VAL A 187 3.87 -0.96 7.65
C VAL A 187 3.64 0.29 8.51
N GLU A 188 4.39 1.38 8.26
CA GLU A 188 4.22 2.65 9.01
C GLU A 188 2.88 3.34 8.70
N MET A 189 2.26 3.10 7.55
CA MET A 189 0.99 3.71 7.15
C MET A 189 -0.25 2.89 7.57
N MET A 190 -0.07 1.63 7.91
CA MET A 190 -1.14 0.71 8.32
C MET A 190 -1.42 0.75 9.82
#